data_96d48aae99af55ed4c39c4baac7bb802
#
_entry.id   96d48aae99af55ed4c39c4baac7bb802
#
_cell.length_a   1.000
_cell.length_b   1.000
_cell.length_c   1.000
_cell.angle_alpha   90.00
_cell.angle_beta   90.00
_cell.angle_gamma   90.00
#
_symmetry.space_group_name_H-M   'P 1'
#
loop_
_entity.id
_entity.type
_entity.pdbx_description
1 polymer ?
#
loop_
_entity_poly.entity_id
_entity_poly.type
_entity_poly.pdbx_seq_one_letter_code
_entity_poly.pdbx_strand_id
1 'polypeptide(L)'
;MELQKLYSKVRQAVDAYQMIEDGDKIAIGISGGKDSLTLLYALAGMRKFYPKKYDVVAITVDTGVGNMDFSKVKELCESLNVPYEIIPTQIFPILMERQEKRMCPLCAKLRKGAFNEAALRLGCNKIAYAHHKDDVVETFLMSQVLEGRVHTFSPVTHLDGTELDLIRPLVYVTEAEVRGFTRRYQLPVVKNLCPVDGATKRETAKRMLARMEEEFPKAKSRIFAAIQRDHIDGW
;
A
#
# COMPACT_ATOMS: atom_id res chain seq x y z
N MET A 1 -2.52 -3.45 17.46
CA MET A 1 -3.95 -3.60 17.08
C MET A 1 -4.31 -5.08 17.10
N GLU A 2 -5.54 -5.42 17.44
CA GLU A 2 -6.06 -6.80 17.36
C GLU A 2 -6.61 -7.13 15.99
N LEU A 3 -6.64 -8.42 15.65
CA LEU A 3 -7.05 -8.91 14.33
C LEU A 3 -8.49 -8.51 13.97
N GLN A 4 -9.43 -8.65 14.90
CA GLN A 4 -10.82 -8.26 14.66
C GLN A 4 -10.96 -6.76 14.36
N LYS A 5 -10.17 -5.92 15.04
CA LYS A 5 -10.17 -4.48 14.78
C LYS A 5 -9.58 -4.15 13.40
N LEU A 6 -8.55 -4.89 12.96
CA LEU A 6 -8.01 -4.76 11.61
C LEU A 6 -9.09 -5.12 10.57
N TYR A 7 -9.71 -6.29 10.72
CA TYR A 7 -10.78 -6.71 9.80
C TYR A 7 -11.95 -5.74 9.76
N SER A 8 -12.38 -5.22 10.92
CA SER A 8 -13.48 -4.25 10.98
C SER A 8 -13.17 -2.99 10.17
N LYS A 9 -11.97 -2.42 10.33
CA LYS A 9 -11.56 -1.20 9.60
C LYS A 9 -11.37 -1.44 8.11
N VAL A 10 -10.74 -2.56 7.75
CA VAL A 10 -10.54 -2.94 6.34
C VAL A 10 -11.88 -3.20 5.67
N ARG A 11 -12.77 -3.96 6.31
CA ARG A 11 -14.12 -4.20 5.81
C ARG A 11 -14.89 -2.88 5.65
N GLN A 12 -14.82 -1.97 6.62
CA GLN A 12 -15.48 -0.67 6.53
C GLN A 12 -15.00 0.12 5.30
N ALA A 13 -13.71 0.11 4.97
CA ALA A 13 -13.18 0.77 3.77
C ALA A 13 -13.63 0.05 2.50
N VAL A 14 -13.56 -1.29 2.49
CA VAL A 14 -13.99 -2.12 1.35
C VAL A 14 -15.47 -1.92 1.02
N ASP A 15 -16.33 -1.89 2.04
CA ASP A 15 -17.77 -1.69 1.89
C ASP A 15 -18.10 -0.24 1.47
N ALA A 16 -17.48 0.77 2.10
CA ALA A 16 -17.73 2.18 1.83
C ALA A 16 -17.38 2.59 0.39
N TYR A 17 -16.31 2.03 -0.16
CA TYR A 17 -15.83 2.37 -1.51
C TYR A 17 -16.01 1.25 -2.53
N GLN A 18 -16.81 0.23 -2.21
CA GLN A 18 -17.13 -0.89 -3.09
C GLN A 18 -15.88 -1.52 -3.75
N MET A 19 -14.82 -1.70 -2.93
CA MET A 19 -13.49 -2.10 -3.43
C MET A 19 -13.45 -3.54 -3.93
N ILE A 20 -14.36 -4.43 -3.46
CA ILE A 20 -14.36 -5.86 -3.77
C ILE A 20 -15.73 -6.28 -4.27
N GLU A 21 -15.77 -6.93 -5.43
CA GLU A 21 -16.95 -7.55 -6.02
C GLU A 21 -16.84 -9.08 -5.96
N ASP A 22 -17.97 -9.75 -6.18
CA ASP A 22 -17.99 -11.21 -6.21
C ASP A 22 -17.24 -11.72 -7.45
N GLY A 23 -16.34 -12.67 -7.26
CA GLY A 23 -15.48 -13.21 -8.30
C GLY A 23 -14.18 -12.44 -8.57
N ASP A 24 -13.89 -11.37 -7.82
CA ASP A 24 -12.63 -10.64 -7.98
C ASP A 24 -11.38 -11.49 -7.71
N LYS A 25 -10.33 -11.24 -8.48
CA LYS A 25 -8.99 -11.72 -8.21
C LYS A 25 -8.04 -10.56 -8.00
N ILE A 26 -7.49 -10.44 -6.80
CA ILE A 26 -6.77 -9.26 -6.32
C ILE A 26 -5.28 -9.56 -6.19
N ALA A 27 -4.44 -8.84 -6.94
CA ALA A 27 -3.00 -8.88 -6.73
C ALA A 27 -2.58 -7.93 -5.60
N ILE A 28 -1.91 -8.43 -4.59
CA ILE A 28 -1.41 -7.65 -3.46
C ILE A 28 0.06 -7.35 -3.66
N GLY A 29 0.43 -6.07 -3.73
CA GLY A 29 1.83 -5.65 -3.86
C GLY A 29 2.58 -5.83 -2.55
N ILE A 30 3.54 -6.75 -2.53
CA ILE A 30 4.36 -7.08 -1.36
C ILE A 30 5.74 -6.42 -1.51
N SER A 31 5.97 -5.38 -0.71
CA SER A 31 7.29 -4.74 -0.61
C SER A 31 8.19 -5.36 0.47
N GLY A 32 7.67 -6.29 1.26
CA GLY A 32 8.30 -6.80 2.47
C GLY A 32 8.16 -5.87 3.68
N GLY A 33 7.62 -4.66 3.51
CA GLY A 33 7.38 -3.72 4.60
C GLY A 33 6.14 -4.06 5.43
N LYS A 34 6.09 -3.50 6.64
CA LYS A 34 4.99 -3.68 7.62
C LYS A 34 3.59 -3.49 7.04
N ASP A 35 3.43 -2.49 6.16
CA ASP A 35 2.14 -2.11 5.60
C ASP A 35 1.63 -3.16 4.61
N SER A 36 2.48 -3.59 3.67
CA SER A 36 2.14 -4.62 2.68
C SER A 36 1.83 -5.97 3.31
N LEU A 37 2.57 -6.36 4.36
CA LEU A 37 2.31 -7.60 5.09
C LEU A 37 1.02 -7.52 5.92
N THR A 38 0.70 -6.36 6.48
CA THR A 38 -0.59 -6.13 7.16
C THR A 38 -1.76 -6.22 6.18
N LEU A 39 -1.63 -5.64 4.98
CA LEU A 39 -2.64 -5.75 3.93
C LEU A 39 -2.85 -7.20 3.48
N LEU A 40 -1.75 -7.93 3.24
CA LEU A 40 -1.80 -9.36 2.91
C LEU A 40 -2.59 -10.14 3.95
N TYR A 41 -2.23 -9.95 5.23
CA TYR A 41 -2.88 -10.64 6.34
C TYR A 41 -4.38 -10.33 6.43
N ALA A 42 -4.73 -9.06 6.23
CA ALA A 42 -6.12 -8.60 6.26
C ALA A 42 -6.95 -9.21 5.12
N LEU A 43 -6.52 -9.06 3.87
CA LEU A 43 -7.28 -9.56 2.72
C LEU A 43 -7.33 -11.09 2.67
N ALA A 44 -6.23 -11.78 2.98
CA ALA A 44 -6.20 -13.23 3.05
C ALA A 44 -7.17 -13.78 4.11
N GLY A 45 -7.21 -13.16 5.29
CA GLY A 45 -8.08 -13.60 6.38
C GLY A 45 -9.55 -13.28 6.14
N MET A 46 -9.87 -12.12 5.54
CA MET A 46 -11.24 -11.72 5.24
C MET A 46 -11.96 -12.65 4.27
N ARG A 47 -11.24 -13.33 3.36
CA ARG A 47 -11.84 -14.34 2.44
C ARG A 47 -12.71 -15.37 3.16
N LYS A 48 -12.41 -15.64 4.44
CA LYS A 48 -13.12 -16.68 5.21
C LYS A 48 -14.54 -16.29 5.64
N PHE A 49 -14.83 -15.00 5.74
CA PHE A 49 -16.08 -14.50 6.30
C PHE A 49 -16.70 -13.31 5.56
N TYR A 50 -16.00 -12.73 4.58
CA TYR A 50 -16.56 -11.65 3.78
C TYR A 50 -17.67 -12.18 2.87
N PRO A 51 -18.79 -11.46 2.70
CA PRO A 51 -19.94 -11.96 1.94
C PRO A 51 -19.65 -12.24 0.46
N LYS A 52 -18.83 -11.39 -0.16
CA LYS A 52 -18.40 -11.56 -1.55
C LYS A 52 -17.21 -12.51 -1.64
N LYS A 53 -17.22 -13.42 -2.60
CA LYS A 53 -16.11 -14.36 -2.83
C LYS A 53 -15.07 -13.72 -3.72
N TYR A 54 -13.82 -13.77 -3.30
CA TYR A 54 -12.69 -13.25 -4.07
C TYR A 54 -11.43 -14.05 -3.79
N ASP A 55 -10.49 -14.01 -4.73
CA ASP A 55 -9.18 -14.60 -4.59
C ASP A 55 -8.10 -13.53 -4.43
N VAL A 56 -6.99 -13.91 -3.81
CA VAL A 56 -5.82 -13.05 -3.66
C VAL A 56 -4.57 -13.77 -4.13
N VAL A 57 -3.65 -13.01 -4.73
CA VAL A 57 -2.28 -13.43 -5.04
C VAL A 57 -1.31 -12.37 -4.54
N ALA A 58 -0.24 -12.79 -3.92
CA ALA A 58 0.82 -11.89 -3.44
C ALA A 58 1.92 -11.80 -4.50
N ILE A 59 2.37 -10.58 -4.81
CA ILE A 59 3.42 -10.35 -5.82
C ILE A 59 4.47 -9.40 -5.25
N THR A 60 5.74 -9.80 -5.30
CA THR A 60 6.88 -8.93 -5.06
C THR A 60 7.59 -8.65 -6.39
N VAL A 61 7.80 -7.38 -6.70
CA VAL A 61 8.74 -6.99 -7.76
C VAL A 61 10.11 -6.77 -7.12
N ASP A 62 11.01 -7.70 -7.38
CA ASP A 62 12.41 -7.56 -6.97
C ASP A 62 13.11 -6.60 -7.93
N THR A 63 13.53 -5.46 -7.41
CA THR A 63 14.18 -4.41 -8.21
C THR A 63 15.66 -4.64 -8.45
N GLY A 64 16.24 -5.70 -7.88
CA GLY A 64 17.67 -5.96 -7.95
C GLY A 64 18.50 -5.12 -6.98
N VAL A 65 17.90 -4.58 -5.92
CA VAL A 65 18.60 -3.88 -4.83
C VAL A 65 19.14 -4.90 -3.82
N GLY A 66 20.40 -5.31 -4.00
CA GLY A 66 21.03 -6.28 -3.10
C GLY A 66 20.28 -7.64 -3.05
N ASN A 67 20.66 -8.46 -2.09
CA ASN A 67 20.01 -9.75 -1.86
C ASN A 67 18.96 -9.62 -0.75
N MET A 68 17.74 -9.23 -1.11
CA MET A 68 16.63 -9.20 -0.16
C MET A 68 16.08 -10.62 0.04
N ASP A 69 16.02 -11.07 1.28
CA ASP A 69 15.50 -12.40 1.62
C ASP A 69 13.97 -12.33 1.88
N PHE A 70 13.21 -12.94 0.99
CA PHE A 70 11.75 -13.05 1.09
C PHE A 70 11.27 -14.46 1.56
N SER A 71 12.16 -15.33 2.02
CA SER A 71 11.82 -16.70 2.44
C SER A 71 10.71 -16.72 3.49
N LYS A 72 10.82 -15.91 4.54
CA LYS A 72 9.82 -15.79 5.59
C LYS A 72 8.50 -15.16 5.12
N VAL A 73 8.54 -14.32 4.08
CA VAL A 73 7.32 -13.79 3.45
C VAL A 73 6.62 -14.91 2.68
N LYS A 74 7.38 -15.77 2.01
CA LYS A 74 6.85 -16.96 1.33
C LYS A 74 6.16 -17.91 2.32
N GLU A 75 6.82 -18.22 3.43
CA GLU A 75 6.24 -19.03 4.52
C GLU A 75 4.92 -18.42 5.06
N LEU A 76 4.88 -17.09 5.23
CA LEU A 76 3.65 -16.40 5.63
C LEU A 76 2.55 -16.56 4.58
N CYS A 77 2.85 -16.39 3.29
CA CYS A 77 1.89 -16.58 2.21
C CYS A 77 1.34 -18.02 2.19
N GLU A 78 2.21 -19.01 2.34
CA GLU A 78 1.84 -20.43 2.43
C GLU A 78 0.89 -20.67 3.62
N SER A 79 1.21 -20.14 4.80
CA SER A 79 0.37 -20.26 6.00
C SER A 79 -1.02 -19.63 5.86
N LEU A 80 -1.13 -18.61 4.98
CA LEU A 80 -2.37 -17.91 4.66
C LEU A 80 -3.12 -18.51 3.45
N ASN A 81 -2.59 -19.58 2.84
CA ASN A 81 -3.07 -20.15 1.57
C ASN A 81 -3.18 -19.08 0.47
N VAL A 82 -2.13 -18.28 0.29
CA VAL A 82 -2.03 -17.25 -0.74
C VAL A 82 -0.90 -17.61 -1.70
N PRO A 83 -1.17 -17.78 -3.01
CA PRO A 83 -0.11 -17.92 -4.01
C PRO A 83 0.82 -16.70 -3.95
N TYR A 84 2.13 -16.94 -4.05
CA TYR A 84 3.13 -15.88 -3.98
C TYR A 84 4.11 -15.98 -5.14
N GLU A 85 4.30 -14.87 -5.83
CA GLU A 85 5.24 -14.77 -6.95
C GLU A 85 6.24 -13.62 -6.73
N ILE A 86 7.52 -13.89 -7.01
CA ILE A 86 8.58 -12.88 -7.04
C ILE A 86 8.94 -12.65 -8.50
N ILE A 87 8.82 -11.40 -8.95
CA ILE A 87 9.17 -10.97 -10.31
C ILE A 87 10.58 -10.38 -10.28
N PRO A 88 11.60 -11.09 -10.74
CA PRO A 88 12.97 -10.57 -10.79
C PRO A 88 13.07 -9.50 -11.88
N THR A 89 13.68 -8.37 -11.55
CA THR A 89 13.96 -7.30 -12.51
C THR A 89 15.36 -6.74 -12.34
N GLN A 90 15.85 -6.02 -13.35
CA GLN A 90 17.12 -5.31 -13.33
C GLN A 90 16.91 -3.79 -13.19
N ILE A 91 15.80 -3.36 -12.55
CA ILE A 91 15.43 -1.95 -12.46
C ILE A 91 16.53 -1.13 -11.80
N PHE A 92 16.98 -1.53 -10.61
CA PHE A 92 17.97 -0.77 -9.85
C PHE A 92 19.35 -0.77 -10.51
N PRO A 93 19.93 -1.89 -10.94
CA PRO A 93 21.18 -1.91 -11.70
C PRO A 93 21.18 -1.00 -12.92
N ILE A 94 20.12 -1.02 -13.74
CA ILE A 94 19.99 -0.19 -14.93
C ILE A 94 19.93 1.31 -14.56
N LEU A 95 19.22 1.68 -13.51
CA LEU A 95 19.15 3.07 -13.05
C LEU A 95 20.50 3.59 -12.54
N MET A 96 21.26 2.73 -11.87
CA MET A 96 22.61 3.05 -11.39
C MET A 96 23.59 3.22 -12.55
N GLU A 97 23.61 2.30 -13.51
CA GLU A 97 24.46 2.35 -14.69
C GLU A 97 24.23 3.63 -15.51
N ARG A 98 22.96 4.03 -15.67
CA ARG A 98 22.56 5.25 -16.40
C ARG A 98 22.76 6.54 -15.60
N GLN A 99 23.24 6.49 -14.37
CA GLN A 99 23.39 7.65 -13.48
C GLN A 99 22.12 8.53 -13.42
N GLU A 100 20.95 7.87 -13.33
CA GLU A 100 19.65 8.52 -13.40
C GLU A 100 19.47 9.53 -12.25
N LYS A 101 19.30 10.81 -12.58
CA LYS A 101 19.15 11.90 -11.58
C LYS A 101 17.86 11.80 -10.76
N ARG A 102 16.81 11.21 -11.33
CA ARG A 102 15.49 11.02 -10.70
C ARG A 102 15.18 9.55 -10.50
N MET A 103 16.05 8.85 -9.78
CA MET A 103 15.95 7.40 -9.60
C MET A 103 14.62 6.96 -8.97
N CYS A 104 14.17 7.59 -7.89
CA CYS A 104 12.99 7.14 -7.15
C CYS A 104 11.68 7.19 -7.97
N PRO A 105 11.33 8.28 -8.67
CA PRO A 105 10.14 8.31 -9.52
C PRO A 105 10.18 7.28 -10.65
N LEU A 106 11.34 7.13 -11.30
CA LEU A 106 11.49 6.19 -12.42
C LEU A 106 11.44 4.74 -11.92
N CYS A 107 12.14 4.43 -10.82
CA CYS A 107 12.06 3.12 -10.16
C CYS A 107 10.60 2.76 -9.80
N ALA A 108 9.87 3.70 -9.19
CA ALA A 108 8.48 3.49 -8.84
C ALA A 108 7.60 3.22 -10.08
N LYS A 109 7.82 3.97 -11.18
CA LYS A 109 7.10 3.78 -12.44
C LYS A 109 7.37 2.40 -13.05
N LEU A 110 8.64 1.99 -13.15
CA LEU A 110 9.04 0.70 -13.72
C LEU A 110 8.53 -0.46 -12.86
N ARG A 111 8.66 -0.34 -11.52
CA ARG A 111 8.14 -1.34 -10.59
C ARG A 111 6.62 -1.49 -10.69
N LYS A 112 5.89 -0.37 -10.83
CA LYS A 112 4.43 -0.39 -11.06
C LYS A 112 4.09 -1.10 -12.36
N GLY A 113 4.82 -0.84 -13.45
CA GLY A 113 4.62 -1.51 -14.75
C GLY A 113 4.79 -3.02 -14.64
N ALA A 114 5.92 -3.48 -14.09
CA ALA A 114 6.20 -4.90 -13.90
C ALA A 114 5.15 -5.60 -12.98
N PHE A 115 4.69 -4.91 -11.95
CA PHE A 115 3.64 -5.41 -11.07
C PHE A 115 2.29 -5.55 -11.80
N ASN A 116 1.88 -4.54 -12.56
CA ASN A 116 0.62 -4.55 -13.30
C ASN A 116 0.62 -5.66 -14.38
N GLU A 117 1.73 -5.80 -15.12
CA GLU A 117 1.89 -6.86 -16.10
C GLU A 117 1.77 -8.26 -15.47
N ALA A 118 2.43 -8.48 -14.33
CA ALA A 118 2.32 -9.74 -13.60
C ALA A 118 0.90 -9.99 -13.09
N ALA A 119 0.20 -8.96 -12.57
CA ALA A 119 -1.17 -9.06 -12.13
C ALA A 119 -2.11 -9.48 -13.28
N LEU A 120 -1.99 -8.84 -14.45
CA LEU A 120 -2.77 -9.20 -15.65
C LEU A 120 -2.47 -10.61 -16.11
N ARG A 121 -1.21 -11.01 -16.19
CA ARG A 121 -0.79 -12.38 -16.57
C ARG A 121 -1.37 -13.45 -15.64
N LEU A 122 -1.52 -13.12 -14.35
CA LEU A 122 -2.14 -14.00 -13.35
C LEU A 122 -3.67 -13.94 -13.36
N GLY A 123 -4.28 -13.20 -14.28
CA GLY A 123 -5.73 -13.06 -14.41
C GLY A 123 -6.38 -12.25 -13.31
N CYS A 124 -5.64 -11.31 -12.69
CA CYS A 124 -6.21 -10.38 -11.73
C CYS A 124 -6.93 -9.24 -12.44
N ASN A 125 -8.06 -8.82 -11.88
CA ASN A 125 -8.81 -7.63 -12.31
C ASN A 125 -8.66 -6.47 -11.31
N LYS A 126 -8.05 -6.74 -10.14
CA LYS A 126 -7.76 -5.71 -9.13
C LYS A 126 -6.35 -5.83 -8.60
N ILE A 127 -5.80 -4.68 -8.21
CA ILE A 127 -4.53 -4.61 -7.49
C ILE A 127 -4.74 -3.87 -6.17
N ALA A 128 -4.08 -4.31 -5.11
CA ALA A 128 -4.21 -3.72 -3.78
C ALA A 128 -2.88 -3.16 -3.28
N TYR A 129 -2.88 -1.87 -2.92
CA TYR A 129 -1.75 -1.20 -2.29
C TYR A 129 -2.04 -0.87 -0.83
N ALA A 130 -1.01 -0.95 -0.01
CA ALA A 130 -1.08 -0.83 1.44
C ALA A 130 -1.00 0.63 1.95
N HIS A 131 -1.55 1.58 1.18
CA HIS A 131 -1.65 2.95 1.67
C HIS A 131 -2.63 3.02 2.84
N HIS A 132 -2.20 3.64 3.92
CA HIS A 132 -2.96 3.76 5.14
C HIS A 132 -3.46 5.20 5.39
N LYS A 133 -4.22 5.43 6.45
CA LYS A 133 -4.84 6.72 6.77
C LYS A 133 -3.85 7.88 6.81
N ASP A 134 -2.67 7.67 7.40
CA ASP A 134 -1.65 8.72 7.49
C ASP A 134 -1.10 9.09 6.11
N ASP A 135 -0.95 8.11 5.17
CA ASP A 135 -0.51 8.39 3.79
C ASP A 135 -1.47 9.33 3.05
N VAL A 136 -2.79 9.21 3.30
CA VAL A 136 -3.80 10.09 2.71
C VAL A 136 -3.57 11.52 3.16
N VAL A 137 -3.43 11.73 4.47
CA VAL A 137 -3.22 13.05 5.08
C VAL A 137 -1.86 13.64 4.68
N GLU A 138 -0.81 12.82 4.63
CA GLU A 138 0.53 13.22 4.17
C GLU A 138 0.49 13.68 2.72
N THR A 139 -0.17 12.91 1.83
CA THR A 139 -0.30 13.26 0.41
C THR A 139 -1.11 14.53 0.24
N PHE A 140 -2.21 14.69 0.98
CA PHE A 140 -3.03 15.89 0.98
C PHE A 140 -2.22 17.13 1.40
N LEU A 141 -1.44 17.06 2.49
CA LEU A 141 -0.57 18.16 2.93
C LEU A 141 0.51 18.47 1.87
N MET A 142 1.13 17.42 1.32
CA MET A 142 2.18 17.58 0.30
C MET A 142 1.64 18.26 -0.96
N SER A 143 0.44 17.90 -1.43
CA SER A 143 -0.17 18.52 -2.61
C SER A 143 -0.41 20.02 -2.42
N GLN A 144 -0.82 20.42 -1.22
CA GLN A 144 -1.02 21.84 -0.90
C GLN A 144 0.29 22.62 -0.82
N VAL A 145 1.28 22.08 -0.09
CA VAL A 145 2.53 22.81 0.21
C VAL A 145 3.50 22.80 -0.96
N LEU A 146 3.54 21.73 -1.74
CA LEU A 146 4.52 21.58 -2.82
C LEU A 146 3.96 21.86 -4.22
N GLU A 147 2.65 21.68 -4.42
CA GLU A 147 2.01 21.74 -5.74
C GLU A 147 0.93 22.84 -5.82
N GLY A 148 0.54 23.45 -4.69
CA GLY A 148 -0.54 24.44 -4.63
C GLY A 148 -1.90 23.87 -5.03
N ARG A 149 -2.16 22.59 -4.78
CA ARG A 149 -3.36 21.86 -5.17
C ARG A 149 -4.06 21.24 -3.98
N VAL A 150 -5.39 21.19 -4.04
CA VAL A 150 -6.24 20.43 -3.12
C VAL A 150 -6.43 19.03 -3.71
N HIS A 151 -5.56 18.08 -3.33
CA HIS A 151 -5.50 16.76 -3.93
C HIS A 151 -4.97 15.70 -2.95
N THR A 152 -5.48 14.48 -3.05
CA THR A 152 -4.89 13.26 -2.50
C THR A 152 -5.18 12.09 -3.44
N PHE A 153 -4.73 10.87 -3.14
CA PHE A 153 -5.09 9.72 -3.97
C PHE A 153 -6.47 9.18 -3.58
N SER A 154 -7.24 8.72 -4.56
CA SER A 154 -8.57 8.12 -4.36
C SER A 154 -8.48 6.77 -3.64
N PRO A 155 -9.54 6.35 -2.91
CA PRO A 155 -9.63 5.00 -2.32
C PRO A 155 -9.60 3.89 -3.39
N VAL A 156 -10.26 4.14 -4.52
CA VAL A 156 -10.27 3.29 -5.72
C VAL A 156 -9.85 4.13 -6.91
N THR A 157 -9.02 3.56 -7.80
CA THR A 157 -8.54 4.24 -9.01
C THR A 157 -8.55 3.25 -10.16
N HIS A 158 -9.30 3.53 -11.22
CA HIS A 158 -9.15 2.80 -12.48
C HIS A 158 -7.80 3.15 -13.12
N LEU A 159 -7.06 2.16 -13.58
CA LEU A 159 -5.76 2.39 -14.21
C LEU A 159 -5.92 2.50 -15.72
N ASP A 160 -5.84 3.73 -16.24
CA ASP A 160 -5.96 4.01 -17.66
C ASP A 160 -5.09 3.09 -18.52
N GLY A 161 -5.67 2.59 -19.61
CA GLY A 161 -5.00 1.68 -20.53
C GLY A 161 -4.85 0.23 -20.02
N THR A 162 -5.50 -0.10 -18.90
CA THR A 162 -5.55 -1.47 -18.35
C THR A 162 -6.98 -1.79 -17.89
N GLU A 163 -7.27 -3.07 -17.65
CA GLU A 163 -8.51 -3.51 -17.02
C GLU A 163 -8.37 -3.66 -15.48
N LEU A 164 -7.40 -2.97 -14.89
CA LEU A 164 -7.11 -3.08 -13.47
C LEU A 164 -7.68 -1.91 -12.67
N ASP A 165 -8.38 -2.23 -11.59
CA ASP A 165 -8.71 -1.27 -10.55
C ASP A 165 -7.70 -1.36 -9.40
N LEU A 166 -7.15 -0.23 -9.01
CA LEU A 166 -6.30 -0.11 -7.84
C LEU A 166 -7.14 0.22 -6.62
N ILE A 167 -7.12 -0.64 -5.61
CA ILE A 167 -7.82 -0.47 -4.33
C ILE A 167 -6.85 -0.24 -3.17
N ARG A 168 -7.30 0.44 -2.12
CA ARG A 168 -6.50 0.79 -0.94
C ARG A 168 -7.22 0.44 0.37
N PRO A 169 -7.30 -0.85 0.73
CA PRO A 169 -8.14 -1.31 1.83
C PRO A 169 -7.70 -0.84 3.23
N LEU A 170 -6.45 -0.36 3.41
CA LEU A 170 -5.95 0.11 4.71
C LEU A 170 -6.24 1.59 5.00
N VAL A 171 -6.98 2.31 4.15
CA VAL A 171 -7.18 3.77 4.29
C VAL A 171 -7.85 4.23 5.59
N TYR A 172 -8.49 3.32 6.35
CA TYR A 172 -9.04 3.62 7.68
C TYR A 172 -8.13 3.14 8.82
N VAL A 173 -7.03 2.50 8.50
CA VAL A 173 -6.03 2.02 9.48
C VAL A 173 -4.92 3.06 9.60
N THR A 174 -4.53 3.43 10.82
CA THR A 174 -3.41 4.36 11.05
C THR A 174 -2.06 3.64 11.00
N GLU A 175 -0.98 4.38 10.71
CA GLU A 175 0.37 3.83 10.73
C GLU A 175 0.73 3.23 12.10
N ALA A 176 0.30 3.89 13.19
CA ALA A 176 0.49 3.39 14.56
C ALA A 176 -0.20 2.03 14.78
N GLU A 177 -1.40 1.86 14.22
CA GLU A 177 -2.14 0.59 14.29
C GLU A 177 -1.45 -0.50 13.47
N VAL A 178 -0.94 -0.18 12.27
CA VAL A 178 -0.14 -1.11 11.46
C VAL A 178 1.11 -1.55 12.23
N ARG A 179 1.88 -0.61 12.79
CA ARG A 179 3.06 -0.94 13.62
C ARG A 179 2.70 -1.84 14.81
N GLY A 180 1.61 -1.52 15.50
CA GLY A 180 1.13 -2.33 16.62
C GLY A 180 0.69 -3.72 16.20
N PHE A 181 0.07 -3.87 15.02
CA PHE A 181 -0.32 -5.15 14.43
C PHE A 181 0.91 -5.99 14.07
N THR A 182 1.82 -5.42 13.29
CA THR A 182 3.07 -6.07 12.85
C THR A 182 3.87 -6.61 14.03
N ARG A 183 4.00 -5.83 15.11
CA ARG A 183 4.70 -6.26 16.32
C ARG A 183 3.96 -7.38 17.04
N ARG A 184 2.64 -7.27 17.19
CA ARG A 184 1.82 -8.26 17.91
C ARG A 184 1.82 -9.63 17.24
N TYR A 185 1.72 -9.64 15.91
CA TYR A 185 1.66 -10.85 15.09
C TYR A 185 3.01 -11.28 14.52
N GLN A 186 4.10 -10.60 14.92
CA GLN A 186 5.47 -10.91 14.53
C GLN A 186 5.63 -11.07 13.00
N LEU A 187 4.99 -10.18 12.22
CA LEU A 187 5.06 -10.27 10.77
C LEU A 187 6.52 -10.16 10.28
N PRO A 188 6.93 -10.96 9.31
CA PRO A 188 8.31 -11.07 8.84
C PRO A 188 8.71 -9.88 7.96
N VAL A 189 8.92 -8.72 8.58
CA VAL A 189 9.33 -7.49 7.87
C VAL A 189 10.74 -7.66 7.32
N VAL A 190 10.87 -7.49 6.01
CA VAL A 190 12.15 -7.52 5.29
C VAL A 190 12.81 -6.15 5.38
N LYS A 191 14.10 -6.11 5.68
CA LYS A 191 14.87 -4.86 5.72
C LYS A 191 15.00 -4.31 4.30
N ASN A 192 14.61 -3.04 4.13
CA ASN A 192 14.84 -2.34 2.86
C ASN A 192 16.34 -2.04 2.68
N LEU A 193 16.91 -2.47 1.57
CA LEU A 193 18.33 -2.25 1.24
C LEU A 193 18.54 -1.07 0.28
N CYS A 194 17.47 -0.33 -0.08
CA CYS A 194 17.57 0.82 -0.98
C CYS A 194 18.37 1.96 -0.33
N PRO A 195 19.48 2.43 -0.93
CA PRO A 195 20.33 3.46 -0.33
C PRO A 195 19.69 4.86 -0.28
N VAL A 196 18.61 5.10 -1.02
CA VAL A 196 17.87 6.37 -1.05
C VAL A 196 16.61 6.34 -0.16
N ASP A 197 16.45 5.30 0.66
CA ASP A 197 15.30 5.20 1.58
C ASP A 197 15.40 6.24 2.71
N GLY A 198 14.25 6.84 3.08
CA GLY A 198 14.14 7.79 4.21
C GLY A 198 14.46 9.26 3.91
N ALA A 199 15.05 9.61 2.77
CA ALA A 199 15.37 11.00 2.41
C ALA A 199 14.30 11.62 1.49
N THR A 200 13.03 11.60 1.90
CA THR A 200 11.93 12.02 1.03
C THR A 200 11.18 13.24 1.57
N LYS A 201 10.52 13.99 0.68
CA LYS A 201 9.61 15.09 1.04
C LYS A 201 8.46 14.59 1.94
N ARG A 202 8.11 13.30 1.87
CA ARG A 202 7.12 12.66 2.74
C ARG A 202 7.55 12.65 4.21
N GLU A 203 8.83 12.44 4.50
CA GLU A 203 9.34 12.52 5.87
C GLU A 203 9.24 13.95 6.44
N THR A 204 9.36 14.96 5.58
CA THR A 204 9.12 16.35 5.99
C THR A 204 7.64 16.57 6.32
N ALA A 205 6.72 16.07 5.49
CA ALA A 205 5.28 16.15 5.75
C ALA A 205 4.90 15.44 7.06
N LYS A 206 5.47 14.26 7.33
CA LYS A 206 5.29 13.55 8.61
C LYS A 206 5.68 14.39 9.81
N ARG A 207 6.85 15.04 9.76
CA ARG A 207 7.32 15.92 10.86
C ARG A 207 6.41 17.12 11.04
N MET A 208 5.94 17.74 9.96
CA MET A 208 4.97 18.85 10.03
C MET A 208 3.68 18.40 10.69
N LEU A 209 3.12 17.27 10.25
CA LEU A 209 1.90 16.70 10.82
C LEU A 209 2.06 16.28 12.29
N ALA A 210 3.25 15.82 12.69
CA ALA A 210 3.53 15.53 14.09
C ALA A 210 3.47 16.79 14.96
N ARG A 211 4.09 17.90 14.51
CA ARG A 211 3.99 19.21 15.19
C ARG A 211 2.56 19.74 15.23
N MET A 212 1.82 19.61 14.12
CA MET A 212 0.40 19.99 14.10
C MET A 212 -0.43 19.16 15.09
N GLU A 213 -0.11 17.88 15.28
CA GLU A 213 -0.81 17.02 16.23
C GLU A 213 -0.50 17.38 17.69
N GLU A 214 0.73 17.88 17.97
CA GLU A 214 1.12 18.40 19.29
C GLU A 214 0.35 19.68 19.62
N GLU A 215 0.27 20.63 18.69
CA GLU A 215 -0.42 21.91 18.86
C GLU A 215 -1.96 21.74 18.81
N PHE A 216 -2.45 20.92 17.92
CA PHE A 216 -3.89 20.66 17.69
C PHE A 216 -4.19 19.17 17.79
N PRO A 217 -4.48 18.62 18.96
CA PRO A 217 -4.77 17.21 19.15
C PRO A 217 -5.87 16.71 18.18
N LYS A 218 -5.63 15.56 17.53
CA LYS A 218 -6.48 14.98 16.47
C LYS A 218 -6.47 15.75 15.13
N ALA A 219 -5.45 16.58 14.86
CA ALA A 219 -5.33 17.32 13.60
C ALA A 219 -5.40 16.38 12.37
N LYS A 220 -4.62 15.30 12.34
CA LYS A 220 -4.65 14.30 11.26
C LYS A 220 -6.06 13.73 11.04
N SER A 221 -6.76 13.42 12.12
CA SER A 221 -8.11 12.86 12.03
C SER A 221 -9.13 13.87 11.51
N ARG A 222 -8.97 15.15 11.85
CA ARG A 222 -9.81 16.25 11.34
C ARG A 222 -9.54 16.51 9.87
N ILE A 223 -8.27 16.52 9.45
CA ILE A 223 -7.90 16.66 8.03
C ILE A 223 -8.49 15.50 7.22
N PHE A 224 -8.35 14.27 7.69
CA PHE A 224 -8.94 13.11 7.03
C PHE A 224 -10.48 13.21 6.92
N ALA A 225 -11.14 13.64 7.99
CA ALA A 225 -12.59 13.84 7.99
C ALA A 225 -13.02 14.97 7.02
N ALA A 226 -12.22 16.04 6.86
CA ALA A 226 -12.47 17.08 5.87
C ALA A 226 -12.36 16.54 4.43
N ILE A 227 -11.33 15.74 4.14
CA ILE A 227 -11.14 15.08 2.84
C ILE A 227 -12.39 14.27 2.47
N GLN A 228 -12.90 13.47 3.42
CA GLN A 228 -14.10 12.64 3.19
C GLN A 228 -15.38 13.47 3.03
N ARG A 229 -15.60 14.46 3.92
CA ARG A 229 -16.80 15.29 3.90
C ARG A 229 -16.91 16.11 2.63
N ASP A 230 -15.79 16.62 2.13
CA ASP A 230 -15.74 17.48 0.96
C ASP A 230 -15.51 16.68 -0.33
N HIS A 231 -15.57 15.34 -0.26
CA HIS A 231 -15.49 14.40 -1.38
C HIS A 231 -14.25 14.60 -2.27
N ILE A 232 -13.10 14.96 -1.67
CA ILE A 232 -11.88 15.24 -2.42
C ILE A 232 -11.39 13.95 -3.10
N ASP A 233 -11.26 13.97 -4.44
CA ASP A 233 -10.78 12.85 -5.24
C ASP A 233 -11.54 11.51 -5.01
N GLY A 234 -12.84 11.58 -4.78
CA GLY A 234 -13.69 10.38 -4.64
C GLY A 234 -13.73 9.75 -3.25
N TRP A 235 -13.32 10.52 -2.23
CA TRP A 235 -13.45 10.13 -0.81
C TRP A 235 -14.88 10.27 -0.28
#